data_88c370464a24a1f4ac3d3b996c1791dd
#
_entry.id   88c370464a24a1f4ac3d3b996c1791dd
#
_cell.length_a   1.000
_cell.length_b   1.000
_cell.length_c   1.000
_cell.angle_alpha   90.00
_cell.angle_beta   90.00
_cell.angle_gamma   90.00
#
_symmetry.space_group_name_H-M   'P 1'
#
loop_
_entity.id
_entity.type
_entity.pdbx_description
1 polymer ?
#
loop_
_entity_poly.entity_id
_entity_poly.type
_entity_poly.pdbx_seq_one_letter_code
_entity_poly.pdbx_strand_id
1 'polypeptide(L)'
;MLRRAERDGDLRGGAAVFPGGVLDARDREAHAFCIGADDAAMSARLNLPAGGLDYLVAAVRESFEEVGLLLAAGRSVAMTAAALHPWRDRLQTGEVGIAALCREHALQLDCSGLVYWSHWLTPPGVPKRFDTRFFAVRAPAGQEAVADYGEAVELMWLTPAAALDPARGLKLLPVTQRTLQQLARHADAESALAQARARTVIPLTMPRRAFAAKGVRVVLPDELPYAEIGRLDPEGRADVHADIVAGRAVHLSPHVIRITAPNPGPMTGPGTNSYLVGRGDAWTCIDPGPASPEHVRALVDAVKAQGAAARLERILVTHTHRDHSPGAAPLAQATGAPVLGRLAAFPEWQDQSFAPMREPQHGERLVLAEGVTLRIIHTPGHASNHLCYLLEEEKTLFTGDHVMQGSTVVINPPDGDMAAYLRALEALLAEDLEWLAPGHGFLVAEPHEVLRGLIAHRLRREAKVVAALQREKAPATAGALVPAVYDDVPAALHGVAERSLLAHLIKLEGDGRAARSSSEDRLWRWLG
;
A
#
# COMPACT_ATOMS: atom_id res chain seq x y z
N MET A 1 13.37 5.14 -24.71
CA MET A 1 12.13 5.90 -24.48
C MET A 1 11.89 6.83 -25.65
N LEU A 2 10.63 7.14 -25.92
CA LEU A 2 10.20 8.08 -26.95
C LEU A 2 9.61 9.32 -26.28
N ARG A 3 9.87 10.52 -26.83
CA ARG A 3 9.14 11.73 -26.48
C ARG A 3 8.02 11.95 -27.51
N ARG A 4 6.78 11.93 -27.04
CA ARG A 4 5.61 12.14 -27.90
C ARG A 4 5.58 13.57 -28.47
N ALA A 5 5.09 13.71 -29.68
CA ALA A 5 4.79 15.03 -30.25
C ALA A 5 3.75 15.76 -29.36
N GLU A 6 3.91 17.08 -29.23
CA GLU A 6 2.89 17.92 -28.61
C GLU A 6 1.73 18.15 -29.60
N ARG A 7 0.51 17.85 -29.16
CA ARG A 7 -0.71 18.09 -29.94
C ARG A 7 -1.72 18.81 -29.04
N ASP A 8 -2.40 19.79 -29.58
CA ASP A 8 -3.41 20.55 -28.85
C ASP A 8 -4.48 19.62 -28.27
N GLY A 9 -4.72 19.76 -26.97
CA GLY A 9 -5.69 18.93 -26.22
C GLY A 9 -5.22 17.52 -25.83
N ASP A 10 -4.00 17.08 -26.22
CA ASP A 10 -3.45 15.80 -25.75
C ASP A 10 -2.67 15.99 -24.44
N LEU A 11 -3.27 15.56 -23.32
CA LEU A 11 -2.63 15.56 -22.00
C LEU A 11 -1.30 14.79 -21.94
N ARG A 12 -1.07 13.88 -22.90
CA ARG A 12 0.13 13.07 -23.02
C ARG A 12 1.17 13.68 -23.97
N GLY A 13 0.85 14.78 -24.65
CA GLY A 13 1.78 15.51 -25.52
C GLY A 13 3.04 15.89 -24.76
N GLY A 14 4.21 15.72 -25.39
CA GLY A 14 5.52 15.97 -24.79
C GLY A 14 5.96 14.94 -23.73
N ALA A 15 5.12 13.96 -23.36
CA ALA A 15 5.50 12.94 -22.37
C ALA A 15 6.52 11.95 -22.93
N ALA A 16 7.47 11.55 -22.08
CA ALA A 16 8.38 10.46 -22.36
C ALA A 16 7.70 9.13 -22.03
N VAL A 17 7.60 8.24 -23.02
CA VAL A 17 6.90 6.96 -22.95
C VAL A 17 7.78 5.81 -23.47
N PHE A 18 7.38 4.57 -23.20
CA PHE A 18 7.93 3.40 -23.88
C PHE A 18 7.19 3.19 -25.22
N PRO A 19 7.82 2.54 -26.22
CA PRO A 19 7.14 2.15 -27.46
C PRO A 19 5.91 1.29 -27.15
N GLY A 20 4.81 1.47 -27.90
CA GLY A 20 3.64 0.63 -27.77
C GLY A 20 2.33 1.31 -28.16
N GLY A 21 1.39 0.51 -28.63
CA GLY A 21 0.07 0.92 -29.09
C GLY A 21 -1.04 -0.07 -28.74
N VAL A 22 -1.99 -0.25 -29.62
CA VAL A 22 -3.17 -1.10 -29.43
C VAL A 22 -3.04 -2.42 -30.20
N LEU A 23 -3.74 -3.44 -29.73
CA LEU A 23 -3.88 -4.70 -30.50
C LEU A 23 -4.58 -4.41 -31.82
N ASP A 24 -4.05 -4.99 -32.90
CA ASP A 24 -4.70 -5.03 -34.20
C ASP A 24 -5.31 -6.44 -34.42
N ALA A 25 -6.49 -6.51 -34.98
CA ALA A 25 -7.14 -7.80 -35.27
C ALA A 25 -6.27 -8.70 -36.16
N ARG A 26 -5.41 -8.11 -37.00
CA ARG A 26 -4.44 -8.79 -37.89
C ARG A 26 -3.21 -9.34 -37.15
N ASP A 27 -2.99 -8.96 -35.89
CA ASP A 27 -1.88 -9.51 -35.10
C ASP A 27 -2.00 -11.03 -34.97
N ARG A 28 -3.23 -11.56 -34.93
CA ARG A 28 -3.52 -13.00 -34.91
C ARG A 28 -3.03 -13.75 -36.14
N GLU A 29 -2.99 -13.11 -37.30
CA GLU A 29 -2.49 -13.72 -38.53
C GLU A 29 -1.00 -14.04 -38.45
N ALA A 30 -0.28 -13.37 -37.56
CA ALA A 30 1.15 -13.57 -37.37
C ALA A 30 1.50 -14.70 -36.41
N HIS A 31 0.53 -15.33 -35.72
CA HIS A 31 0.78 -16.44 -34.81
C HIS A 31 1.58 -17.57 -35.44
N ALA A 32 1.29 -17.90 -36.71
CA ALA A 32 2.00 -18.96 -37.45
C ALA A 32 3.49 -18.64 -37.69
N PHE A 33 3.90 -17.41 -37.53
CA PHE A 33 5.27 -16.96 -37.67
C PHE A 33 6.01 -16.76 -36.35
N CYS A 34 5.32 -16.93 -35.21
CA CYS A 34 5.92 -16.75 -33.88
C CYS A 34 6.75 -17.96 -33.47
N ILE A 35 7.91 -17.69 -32.87
CA ILE A 35 8.76 -18.70 -32.22
C ILE A 35 9.03 -18.30 -30.79
N GLY A 36 9.29 -19.30 -29.94
CA GLY A 36 9.63 -19.09 -28.50
C GLY A 36 8.46 -18.78 -27.59
N ALA A 37 7.22 -18.75 -28.09
CA ALA A 37 6.00 -18.63 -27.31
C ALA A 37 4.82 -19.27 -28.05
N ASP A 38 3.80 -19.70 -27.29
CA ASP A 38 2.52 -20.19 -27.81
C ASP A 38 1.34 -19.46 -27.15
N ASP A 39 0.17 -19.50 -27.84
CA ASP A 39 -1.00 -18.73 -27.39
C ASP A 39 -1.57 -19.23 -26.07
N ALA A 40 -1.61 -20.53 -25.84
CA ALA A 40 -2.21 -21.10 -24.63
C ALA A 40 -1.38 -20.75 -23.39
N ALA A 41 -0.05 -20.92 -23.45
CA ALA A 41 0.85 -20.58 -22.36
C ALA A 41 0.83 -19.07 -22.05
N MET A 42 0.82 -18.23 -23.10
CA MET A 42 0.79 -16.79 -22.91
C MET A 42 -0.57 -16.32 -22.41
N SER A 43 -1.68 -16.87 -22.89
CA SER A 43 -3.02 -16.58 -22.39
C SER A 43 -3.16 -16.90 -20.91
N ALA A 44 -2.66 -18.06 -20.47
CA ALA A 44 -2.63 -18.42 -19.07
C ALA A 44 -1.80 -17.41 -18.23
N ARG A 45 -0.63 -17.02 -18.76
CA ARG A 45 0.25 -16.06 -18.07
C ARG A 45 -0.35 -14.65 -17.98
N LEU A 46 -1.14 -14.23 -18.96
CA LEU A 46 -1.81 -12.93 -18.99
C LEU A 46 -3.19 -12.95 -18.31
N ASN A 47 -3.60 -14.10 -17.78
CA ASN A 47 -4.93 -14.34 -17.23
C ASN A 47 -6.05 -14.01 -18.24
N LEU A 48 -5.92 -14.57 -19.45
CA LEU A 48 -6.86 -14.41 -20.55
C LEU A 48 -7.42 -15.78 -20.96
N PRO A 49 -8.67 -15.83 -21.46
CA PRO A 49 -9.24 -17.08 -21.98
C PRO A 49 -8.54 -17.57 -23.27
N ALA A 50 -8.05 -16.64 -24.10
CA ALA A 50 -7.32 -16.88 -25.35
C ALA A 50 -6.71 -15.58 -25.87
N GLY A 51 -5.85 -15.64 -26.90
CA GLY A 51 -5.29 -14.46 -27.57
C GLY A 51 -4.11 -13.83 -26.83
N GLY A 52 -3.45 -14.57 -25.94
CA GLY A 52 -2.28 -14.08 -25.24
C GLY A 52 -1.11 -13.77 -26.17
N LEU A 53 -0.98 -14.51 -27.26
CA LEU A 53 0.06 -14.30 -28.26
C LEU A 53 -0.16 -13.02 -29.08
N ASP A 54 -1.40 -12.53 -29.23
CA ASP A 54 -1.72 -11.25 -29.87
C ASP A 54 -0.93 -10.09 -29.21
N TYR A 55 -0.75 -10.12 -27.87
CA TYR A 55 0.00 -9.09 -27.14
C TYR A 55 1.50 -9.11 -27.43
N LEU A 56 2.09 -10.29 -27.64
CA LEU A 56 3.51 -10.38 -28.00
C LEU A 56 3.72 -9.92 -29.44
N VAL A 57 2.83 -10.31 -30.36
CA VAL A 57 2.86 -9.84 -31.75
C VAL A 57 2.73 -8.32 -31.80
N ALA A 58 1.76 -7.76 -31.08
CA ALA A 58 1.60 -6.30 -30.99
C ALA A 58 2.87 -5.62 -30.43
N ALA A 59 3.49 -6.18 -29.39
CA ALA A 59 4.73 -5.61 -28.83
C ALA A 59 5.88 -5.61 -29.85
N VAL A 60 5.99 -6.67 -30.67
CA VAL A 60 6.98 -6.72 -31.78
C VAL A 60 6.63 -5.70 -32.86
N ARG A 61 5.37 -5.65 -33.32
CA ARG A 61 4.88 -4.75 -34.34
C ARG A 61 5.09 -3.28 -33.96
N GLU A 62 4.63 -2.88 -32.78
CA GLU A 62 4.75 -1.50 -32.28
C GLU A 62 6.22 -1.09 -32.08
N SER A 63 7.08 -2.01 -31.59
CA SER A 63 8.52 -1.75 -31.52
C SER A 63 9.13 -1.49 -32.91
N PHE A 64 8.66 -2.20 -33.91
CA PHE A 64 9.14 -1.97 -35.28
C PHE A 64 8.56 -0.67 -35.86
N GLU A 65 7.27 -0.42 -35.70
CA GLU A 65 6.59 0.78 -36.21
C GLU A 65 7.13 2.07 -35.58
N GLU A 66 7.33 2.12 -34.26
CA GLU A 66 7.70 3.35 -33.56
C GLU A 66 9.22 3.60 -33.49
N VAL A 67 10.02 2.52 -33.34
CA VAL A 67 11.47 2.65 -33.14
C VAL A 67 12.33 1.88 -34.13
N GLY A 68 11.75 1.18 -35.13
CA GLY A 68 12.47 0.46 -36.15
C GLY A 68 13.17 -0.82 -35.68
N LEU A 69 12.93 -1.27 -34.42
CA LEU A 69 13.52 -2.50 -33.89
C LEU A 69 12.61 -3.70 -34.16
N LEU A 70 13.06 -4.63 -34.99
CA LEU A 70 12.31 -5.83 -35.31
C LEU A 70 12.85 -7.05 -34.55
N LEU A 71 12.04 -7.59 -33.65
CA LEU A 71 12.35 -8.83 -32.93
C LEU A 71 12.03 -10.03 -33.84
N ALA A 72 12.96 -10.42 -34.69
CA ALA A 72 12.74 -11.50 -35.63
C ALA A 72 14.02 -12.34 -35.85
N ALA A 73 13.81 -13.60 -36.24
CA ALA A 73 14.82 -14.55 -36.69
C ALA A 73 14.53 -15.00 -38.12
N GLY A 74 15.54 -15.49 -38.85
CA GLY A 74 15.39 -16.00 -40.23
C GLY A 74 16.49 -15.58 -41.17
N ARG A 75 16.40 -16.02 -42.46
CA ARG A 75 17.46 -15.81 -43.45
C ARG A 75 17.71 -14.33 -43.81
N SER A 76 16.75 -13.45 -43.52
CA SER A 76 16.83 -12.02 -43.86
C SER A 76 17.19 -11.11 -42.70
N VAL A 77 17.69 -11.62 -41.57
CA VAL A 77 18.12 -10.80 -40.43
C VAL A 77 19.25 -9.80 -40.80
N ALA A 78 19.89 -9.99 -41.96
CA ALA A 78 20.82 -9.03 -42.53
C ALA A 78 20.16 -7.92 -43.37
N MET A 79 18.81 -7.75 -43.29
CA MET A 79 18.15 -6.64 -43.99
C MET A 79 18.59 -5.31 -43.38
N THR A 80 19.05 -4.41 -44.26
CA THR A 80 19.43 -3.06 -43.83
C THR A 80 18.19 -2.28 -43.36
N ALA A 81 18.38 -1.33 -42.45
CA ALA A 81 17.30 -0.42 -42.03
C ALA A 81 16.59 0.24 -43.22
N ALA A 82 17.33 0.54 -44.30
CA ALA A 82 16.81 1.09 -45.56
C ALA A 82 15.81 0.14 -46.25
N ALA A 83 16.08 -1.18 -46.27
CA ALA A 83 15.18 -2.16 -46.86
C ALA A 83 13.89 -2.38 -46.07
N LEU A 84 13.94 -2.16 -44.74
CA LEU A 84 12.78 -2.30 -43.83
C LEU A 84 11.93 -1.02 -43.75
N HIS A 85 12.47 0.13 -44.11
CA HIS A 85 11.77 1.41 -43.98
C HIS A 85 10.41 1.45 -44.72
N PRO A 86 10.26 1.00 -45.96
CA PRO A 86 8.97 0.98 -46.64
C PRO A 86 7.93 0.09 -45.97
N TRP A 87 8.38 -0.98 -45.29
CA TRP A 87 7.48 -1.86 -44.54
C TRP A 87 6.97 -1.18 -43.26
N ARG A 88 7.82 -0.39 -42.61
CA ARG A 88 7.45 0.38 -41.43
C ARG A 88 6.31 1.36 -41.76
N ASP A 89 6.42 2.11 -42.84
CA ASP A 89 5.40 3.05 -43.30
C ASP A 89 4.06 2.36 -43.61
N ARG A 90 4.12 1.21 -44.31
CA ARG A 90 2.92 0.42 -44.68
C ARG A 90 2.22 -0.19 -43.45
N LEU A 91 2.96 -0.58 -42.43
CA LEU A 91 2.42 -1.07 -41.18
C LEU A 91 1.76 0.09 -40.40
N GLN A 92 2.43 1.22 -40.24
CA GLN A 92 1.92 2.41 -39.58
C GLN A 92 0.64 2.97 -40.19
N THR A 93 0.56 2.94 -41.53
CA THR A 93 -0.67 3.37 -42.24
C THR A 93 -1.77 2.33 -42.21
N GLY A 94 -1.51 1.13 -41.68
CA GLY A 94 -2.44 0.02 -41.69
C GLY A 94 -2.70 -0.60 -43.07
N GLU A 95 -1.87 -0.33 -44.04
CA GLU A 95 -1.95 -0.95 -45.40
C GLU A 95 -1.77 -2.45 -45.31
N VAL A 96 -0.84 -2.91 -44.48
CA VAL A 96 -0.55 -4.33 -44.27
C VAL A 96 -0.50 -4.69 -42.77
N GLY A 97 -0.67 -5.97 -42.45
CA GLY A 97 -0.33 -6.54 -41.14
C GLY A 97 1.08 -7.09 -41.10
N ILE A 98 1.68 -7.26 -39.93
CA ILE A 98 3.05 -7.76 -39.74
C ILE A 98 3.23 -9.18 -40.31
N ALA A 99 2.19 -9.98 -40.41
CA ALA A 99 2.20 -11.28 -41.07
C ALA A 99 2.60 -11.21 -42.56
N ALA A 100 2.28 -10.09 -43.26
CA ALA A 100 2.70 -9.89 -44.66
C ALA A 100 4.21 -9.71 -44.76
N LEU A 101 4.83 -8.92 -43.87
CA LEU A 101 6.28 -8.78 -43.77
C LEU A 101 6.95 -10.15 -43.53
N CYS A 102 6.44 -10.92 -42.56
CA CYS A 102 6.95 -12.24 -42.23
C CYS A 102 6.91 -13.19 -43.46
N ARG A 103 5.81 -13.16 -44.19
CA ARG A 103 5.58 -14.03 -45.36
C ARG A 103 6.52 -13.66 -46.52
N GLU A 104 6.64 -12.38 -46.83
CA GLU A 104 7.44 -11.90 -47.94
C GLU A 104 8.93 -12.15 -47.75
N HIS A 105 9.40 -11.97 -46.53
CA HIS A 105 10.83 -12.07 -46.22
C HIS A 105 11.24 -13.36 -45.48
N ALA A 106 10.34 -14.35 -45.39
CA ALA A 106 10.54 -15.60 -44.65
C ALA A 106 11.08 -15.39 -43.22
N LEU A 107 10.51 -14.41 -42.51
CA LEU A 107 10.88 -14.08 -41.16
C LEU A 107 10.00 -14.83 -40.14
N GLN A 108 10.56 -15.10 -38.99
CA GLN A 108 9.83 -15.56 -37.80
C GLN A 108 9.96 -14.49 -36.70
N LEU A 109 8.87 -14.18 -36.05
CA LEU A 109 8.85 -13.25 -34.92
C LEU A 109 9.41 -13.96 -33.69
N ASP A 110 10.53 -13.48 -33.16
CA ASP A 110 11.14 -14.04 -31.95
C ASP A 110 10.51 -13.46 -30.68
N CYS A 111 9.57 -14.18 -30.14
CA CYS A 111 8.88 -13.84 -28.88
C CYS A 111 9.61 -14.37 -27.63
N SER A 112 10.67 -15.16 -27.76
CA SER A 112 11.36 -15.83 -26.65
C SER A 112 11.96 -14.87 -25.62
N GLY A 113 12.42 -13.70 -26.11
CA GLY A 113 13.03 -12.67 -25.30
C GLY A 113 12.07 -11.75 -24.56
N LEU A 114 10.78 -11.71 -24.97
CA LEU A 114 9.76 -10.84 -24.38
C LEU A 114 9.35 -11.34 -23.00
N VAL A 115 9.59 -10.53 -21.98
CA VAL A 115 9.28 -10.86 -20.58
C VAL A 115 8.14 -9.98 -20.09
N TYR A 116 7.03 -10.58 -19.63
CA TYR A 116 5.90 -9.86 -19.06
C TYR A 116 6.33 -9.12 -17.80
N TRP A 117 6.26 -7.78 -17.84
CA TRP A 117 6.78 -6.90 -16.79
C TRP A 117 5.72 -6.42 -15.82
N SER A 118 4.62 -5.83 -16.31
CA SER A 118 3.56 -5.25 -15.50
C SER A 118 2.24 -5.11 -16.26
N HIS A 119 1.15 -5.06 -15.52
CA HIS A 119 -0.21 -4.91 -16.02
C HIS A 119 -0.87 -3.67 -15.41
N TRP A 120 -1.33 -2.76 -16.25
CA TRP A 120 -1.92 -1.50 -15.85
C TRP A 120 -3.30 -1.31 -16.46
N LEU A 121 -4.28 -0.93 -15.62
CA LEU A 121 -5.61 -0.54 -16.07
C LEU A 121 -5.84 0.93 -15.70
N THR A 122 -6.20 1.74 -16.68
CA THR A 122 -6.58 3.14 -16.41
C THR A 122 -7.77 3.17 -15.44
N PRO A 123 -7.76 4.04 -14.40
CA PRO A 123 -8.84 4.10 -13.42
C PRO A 123 -10.20 4.46 -14.06
N PRO A 124 -11.32 4.16 -13.39
CA PRO A 124 -12.63 4.67 -13.80
C PRO A 124 -12.69 6.21 -13.73
N GLY A 125 -13.78 6.80 -14.24
CA GLY A 125 -14.00 8.25 -14.21
C GLY A 125 -13.17 9.07 -15.22
N VAL A 126 -12.55 8.40 -16.22
CA VAL A 126 -11.89 9.07 -17.35
C VAL A 126 -12.51 8.64 -18.67
N PRO A 127 -12.54 9.53 -19.70
CA PRO A 127 -13.26 9.25 -20.96
C PRO A 127 -12.73 8.05 -21.74
N LYS A 128 -11.42 7.78 -21.66
CA LYS A 128 -10.78 6.65 -22.36
C LYS A 128 -9.91 5.88 -21.38
N ARG A 129 -10.17 4.57 -21.27
CA ARG A 129 -9.43 3.65 -20.42
C ARG A 129 -8.63 2.69 -21.27
N PHE A 130 -7.43 2.36 -20.80
CA PHE A 130 -6.52 1.42 -21.44
C PHE A 130 -6.23 0.27 -20.48
N ASP A 131 -6.28 -0.93 -20.99
CA ASP A 131 -5.75 -2.15 -20.36
C ASP A 131 -4.40 -2.44 -21.01
N THR A 132 -3.31 -2.09 -20.32
CA THR A 132 -1.97 -2.07 -20.89
C THR A 132 -1.07 -3.10 -20.22
N ARG A 133 -0.49 -3.98 -21.03
CA ARG A 133 0.53 -4.94 -20.61
C ARG A 133 1.90 -4.50 -21.10
N PHE A 134 2.84 -4.38 -20.18
CA PHE A 134 4.22 -4.03 -20.48
C PHE A 134 5.07 -5.28 -20.58
N PHE A 135 5.91 -5.31 -21.61
CA PHE A 135 6.93 -6.35 -21.80
C PHE A 135 8.31 -5.70 -21.79
N ALA A 136 9.29 -6.43 -21.28
CA ALA A 136 10.69 -6.04 -21.32
C ALA A 136 11.45 -7.03 -22.20
N VAL A 137 12.34 -6.51 -23.02
CA VAL A 137 13.17 -7.31 -23.93
C VAL A 137 14.52 -6.64 -24.12
N ARG A 138 15.56 -7.42 -24.38
CA ARG A 138 16.84 -6.91 -24.84
C ARG A 138 16.70 -6.46 -26.29
N ALA A 139 17.16 -5.25 -26.61
CA ALA A 139 17.17 -4.77 -27.98
C ALA A 139 18.03 -5.70 -28.87
N PRO A 140 17.59 -6.01 -30.09
CA PRO A 140 18.36 -6.85 -31.01
C PRO A 140 19.73 -6.26 -31.30
N ALA A 141 20.78 -7.09 -31.30
CA ALA A 141 22.13 -6.66 -31.64
C ALA A 141 22.22 -6.28 -33.11
N GLY A 142 22.96 -5.22 -33.41
CA GLY A 142 23.21 -4.78 -34.80
C GLY A 142 22.04 -4.01 -35.44
N GLN A 143 20.96 -3.75 -34.75
CA GLN A 143 19.90 -2.85 -35.21
C GLN A 143 20.03 -1.48 -34.51
N GLU A 144 19.83 -0.42 -35.28
CA GLU A 144 19.79 0.95 -34.79
C GLU A 144 18.34 1.42 -34.66
N ALA A 145 18.00 1.90 -33.47
CA ALA A 145 16.65 2.42 -33.21
C ALA A 145 16.53 3.85 -33.76
N VAL A 146 15.47 4.11 -34.51
CA VAL A 146 15.17 5.42 -35.13
C VAL A 146 13.71 5.77 -34.86
N ALA A 147 13.44 6.96 -34.32
CA ALA A 147 12.07 7.45 -34.14
C ALA A 147 11.32 7.55 -35.46
N ASP A 148 10.00 7.40 -35.42
CA ASP A 148 9.14 7.48 -36.61
C ASP A 148 8.91 8.92 -37.10
N TYR A 149 9.15 9.90 -36.24
CA TYR A 149 8.90 11.33 -36.45
C TYR A 149 7.43 11.71 -36.74
N GLY A 150 6.51 10.75 -36.71
CA GLY A 150 5.07 10.96 -36.82
C GLY A 150 4.38 11.16 -35.46
N GLU A 151 4.52 10.17 -34.59
CA GLU A 151 3.99 10.21 -33.22
C GLU A 151 5.05 10.58 -32.18
N ALA A 152 6.32 10.24 -32.44
CA ALA A 152 7.45 10.50 -31.57
C ALA A 152 8.46 11.46 -32.20
N VAL A 153 8.83 12.52 -31.49
CA VAL A 153 9.78 13.54 -31.95
C VAL A 153 11.21 13.27 -31.53
N GLU A 154 11.43 12.38 -30.59
CA GLU A 154 12.77 12.05 -30.07
C GLU A 154 12.83 10.63 -29.53
N LEU A 155 13.94 9.94 -29.82
CA LEU A 155 14.29 8.66 -29.21
C LEU A 155 15.43 8.87 -28.22
N MET A 156 15.29 8.29 -27.03
CA MET A 156 16.27 8.41 -25.95
C MET A 156 16.67 7.04 -25.41
N TRP A 157 17.98 6.78 -25.36
CA TRP A 157 18.55 5.66 -24.62
C TRP A 157 19.01 6.19 -23.25
N LEU A 158 18.33 5.79 -22.18
CA LEU A 158 18.58 6.29 -20.82
C LEU A 158 18.62 5.11 -19.83
N THR A 159 19.48 5.22 -18.82
CA THR A 159 19.31 4.38 -17.64
C THR A 159 18.04 4.81 -16.90
N PRO A 160 17.40 3.90 -16.13
CA PRO A 160 16.23 4.26 -15.33
C PRO A 160 16.50 5.44 -14.40
N ALA A 161 17.67 5.48 -13.74
CA ALA A 161 18.07 6.58 -12.87
C ALA A 161 18.19 7.92 -13.63
N ALA A 162 18.80 7.91 -14.82
CA ALA A 162 18.91 9.12 -15.64
C ALA A 162 17.56 9.61 -16.15
N ALA A 163 16.61 8.70 -16.45
CA ALA A 163 15.26 9.08 -16.85
C ALA A 163 14.43 9.67 -15.71
N LEU A 164 14.72 9.28 -14.46
CA LEU A 164 14.06 9.79 -13.25
C LEU A 164 14.67 11.08 -12.72
N ASP A 165 15.82 11.51 -13.25
CA ASP A 165 16.50 12.73 -12.79
C ASP A 165 15.66 13.98 -13.12
N PRO A 166 15.21 14.75 -12.12
CA PRO A 166 14.42 15.98 -12.34
C PRO A 166 15.15 17.03 -13.19
N ALA A 167 16.49 17.03 -13.17
CA ALA A 167 17.28 17.99 -13.94
C ALA A 167 17.11 17.81 -15.47
N ARG A 168 16.66 16.63 -15.92
CA ARG A 168 16.36 16.38 -17.34
C ARG A 168 15.02 16.99 -17.80
N GLY A 169 14.15 17.36 -16.89
CA GLY A 169 12.85 17.97 -17.22
C GLY A 169 11.91 17.07 -18.02
N LEU A 170 12.08 15.73 -17.97
CA LEU A 170 11.19 14.81 -18.68
C LEU A 170 9.80 14.78 -18.06
N LYS A 171 8.78 15.00 -18.87
CA LYS A 171 7.38 14.80 -18.48
C LYS A 171 7.10 13.30 -18.42
N LEU A 172 7.09 12.73 -17.22
CA LEU A 172 6.80 11.30 -16.99
C LEU A 172 5.36 11.12 -16.54
N LEU A 173 4.62 10.25 -17.21
CA LEU A 173 3.32 9.79 -16.72
C LEU A 173 3.51 8.86 -15.52
N PRO A 174 2.52 8.77 -14.60
CA PRO A 174 2.65 7.95 -13.38
C PRO A 174 3.06 6.49 -13.66
N VAL A 175 2.50 5.87 -14.69
CA VAL A 175 2.84 4.49 -15.09
C VAL A 175 4.29 4.36 -15.57
N THR A 176 4.76 5.32 -16.37
CA THR A 176 6.14 5.36 -16.86
C THR A 176 7.12 5.58 -15.71
N GLN A 177 6.83 6.56 -14.86
CA GLN A 177 7.64 6.85 -13.67
C GLN A 177 7.76 5.63 -12.76
N ARG A 178 6.63 4.95 -12.49
CA ARG A 178 6.62 3.75 -11.64
C ARG A 178 7.41 2.60 -12.25
N THR A 179 7.27 2.38 -13.56
CA THR A 179 8.05 1.35 -14.26
C THR A 179 9.55 1.64 -14.20
N LEU A 180 9.96 2.90 -14.39
CA LEU A 180 11.36 3.31 -14.23
C LEU A 180 11.87 3.12 -12.81
N GLN A 181 11.07 3.45 -11.79
CA GLN A 181 11.42 3.22 -10.38
C GLN A 181 11.60 1.73 -10.07
N GLN A 182 10.78 0.86 -10.66
CA GLN A 182 10.94 -0.59 -10.51
C GLN A 182 12.23 -1.07 -11.20
N LEU A 183 12.50 -0.62 -12.42
CA LEU A 183 13.73 -0.94 -13.15
C LEU A 183 14.99 -0.46 -12.41
N ALA A 184 14.96 0.72 -11.81
CA ALA A 184 16.09 1.30 -11.07
C ALA A 184 16.51 0.50 -9.82
N ARG A 185 15.69 -0.45 -9.36
CA ARG A 185 16.01 -1.34 -8.22
C ARG A 185 16.97 -2.47 -8.60
N HIS A 186 17.22 -2.67 -9.89
CA HIS A 186 18.08 -3.72 -10.41
C HIS A 186 19.46 -3.19 -10.77
N ALA A 187 20.49 -4.00 -10.53
CA ALA A 187 21.87 -3.63 -10.84
C ALA A 187 22.10 -3.47 -12.36
N ASP A 188 21.41 -4.31 -13.14
CA ASP A 188 21.52 -4.34 -14.61
C ASP A 188 20.26 -4.90 -15.27
N ALA A 189 20.23 -4.88 -16.60
CA ALA A 189 19.12 -5.38 -17.40
C ALA A 189 18.90 -6.90 -17.23
N GLU A 190 19.96 -7.68 -17.06
CA GLU A 190 19.85 -9.14 -16.93
C GLU A 190 19.19 -9.53 -15.60
N SER A 191 19.59 -8.90 -14.50
CA SER A 191 18.97 -9.11 -13.19
C SER A 191 17.49 -8.69 -13.20
N ALA A 192 17.14 -7.61 -13.90
CA ALA A 192 15.76 -7.16 -14.08
C ALA A 192 14.93 -8.22 -14.86
N LEU A 193 15.42 -8.68 -16.00
CA LEU A 193 14.75 -9.68 -16.83
C LEU A 193 14.64 -11.03 -16.11
N ALA A 194 15.69 -11.47 -15.41
CA ALA A 194 15.69 -12.72 -14.66
C ALA A 194 14.63 -12.69 -13.53
N GLN A 195 14.56 -11.59 -12.77
CA GLN A 195 13.52 -11.44 -11.73
C GLN A 195 12.12 -11.41 -12.33
N ALA A 196 11.92 -10.72 -13.46
CA ALA A 196 10.61 -10.67 -14.12
C ALA A 196 10.16 -12.04 -14.64
N ARG A 197 11.09 -12.85 -15.19
CA ARG A 197 10.81 -14.25 -15.60
C ARG A 197 10.42 -15.14 -14.44
N ALA A 198 11.02 -14.94 -13.27
CA ALA A 198 10.75 -15.72 -12.07
C ALA A 198 9.38 -15.40 -11.42
N ARG A 199 8.74 -14.28 -11.74
CA ARG A 199 7.42 -13.95 -11.23
C ARG A 199 6.37 -14.87 -11.83
N THR A 200 5.63 -15.57 -11.00
CA THR A 200 4.49 -16.43 -11.43
C THR A 200 3.23 -15.63 -11.66
N VAL A 201 3.01 -14.57 -10.88
CA VAL A 201 1.84 -13.69 -10.95
C VAL A 201 2.28 -12.24 -11.16
N ILE A 202 1.68 -11.58 -12.13
CA ILE A 202 1.79 -10.14 -12.35
C ILE A 202 0.45 -9.51 -11.94
N PRO A 203 0.40 -8.78 -10.82
CA PRO A 203 -0.86 -8.20 -10.36
C PRO A 203 -1.32 -7.07 -11.30
N LEU A 204 -2.63 -6.95 -11.43
CA LEU A 204 -3.25 -5.80 -12.08
C LEU A 204 -3.02 -4.56 -11.21
N THR A 205 -2.40 -3.54 -11.77
CA THR A 205 -2.24 -2.23 -11.14
C THR A 205 -3.27 -1.27 -11.72
N MET A 206 -4.25 -0.90 -10.92
CA MET A 206 -5.25 0.11 -11.30
C MET A 206 -5.12 1.29 -10.32
N PRO A 207 -4.54 2.42 -10.73
CA PRO A 207 -4.49 3.62 -9.90
C PRO A 207 -5.89 4.12 -9.55
N ARG A 208 -5.97 5.00 -8.55
CA ARG A 208 -7.20 5.71 -8.18
C ARG A 208 -7.00 7.20 -8.33
N ARG A 209 -8.07 7.94 -8.48
CA ARG A 209 -8.07 9.40 -8.55
C ARG A 209 -8.66 9.96 -7.26
N ALA A 210 -8.05 11.00 -6.71
CA ALA A 210 -8.54 11.62 -5.48
C ALA A 210 -8.14 13.09 -5.41
N PHE A 211 -8.86 13.89 -4.64
CA PHE A 211 -8.46 15.26 -4.33
C PHE A 211 -7.26 15.28 -3.39
N ALA A 212 -6.40 16.26 -3.61
CA ALA A 212 -5.30 16.61 -2.73
C ALA A 212 -5.18 18.15 -2.69
N ALA A 213 -4.27 18.69 -1.90
CA ALA A 213 -4.09 20.14 -1.74
C ALA A 213 -3.84 20.89 -3.07
N LYS A 214 -3.25 20.21 -4.09
CA LYS A 214 -2.95 20.80 -5.41
C LYS A 214 -3.93 20.36 -6.52
N GLY A 215 -5.11 19.88 -6.17
CA GLY A 215 -6.11 19.37 -7.12
C GLY A 215 -6.14 17.84 -7.18
N VAL A 216 -6.72 17.29 -8.25
CA VAL A 216 -6.84 15.83 -8.40
C VAL A 216 -5.47 15.21 -8.69
N ARG A 217 -5.12 14.19 -7.91
CA ARG A 217 -3.93 13.37 -8.14
C ARG A 217 -4.26 11.90 -8.37
N VAL A 218 -3.31 11.18 -8.91
CA VAL A 218 -3.33 9.73 -9.03
C VAL A 218 -2.71 9.12 -7.77
N VAL A 219 -3.38 8.12 -7.22
CA VAL A 219 -2.96 7.35 -6.04
C VAL A 219 -2.70 5.91 -6.46
N LEU A 220 -1.53 5.37 -6.14
CA LEU A 220 -1.10 4.02 -6.49
C LEU A 220 -1.46 3.00 -5.40
N PRO A 221 -1.53 1.70 -5.72
CA PRO A 221 -1.92 0.65 -4.76
C PRO A 221 -1.05 0.53 -3.50
N ASP A 222 0.19 0.98 -3.56
CA ASP A 222 1.12 0.97 -2.43
C ASP A 222 1.11 2.26 -1.58
N GLU A 223 0.25 3.23 -1.92
CA GLU A 223 0.06 4.43 -1.13
C GLU A 223 -1.02 4.24 -0.06
N LEU A 224 -0.80 4.82 1.13
CA LEU A 224 -1.66 4.66 2.29
C LEU A 224 -3.17 4.93 2.03
N PRO A 225 -3.57 5.99 1.29
CA PRO A 225 -4.99 6.28 1.08
C PRO A 225 -5.69 5.36 0.06
N TYR A 226 -4.95 4.51 -0.66
CA TYR A 226 -5.47 3.77 -1.81
C TYR A 226 -6.70 2.91 -1.49
N ALA A 227 -6.65 2.14 -0.40
CA ALA A 227 -7.74 1.24 -0.03
C ALA A 227 -9.00 2.03 0.35
N GLU A 228 -8.86 3.06 1.19
CA GLU A 228 -9.96 3.90 1.63
C GLU A 228 -10.63 4.64 0.46
N ILE A 229 -9.83 5.23 -0.45
CA ILE A 229 -10.36 5.87 -1.66
C ILE A 229 -11.20 4.87 -2.46
N GLY A 230 -10.75 3.62 -2.57
CA GLY A 230 -11.50 2.63 -3.31
C GLY A 230 -12.81 2.20 -2.68
N ARG A 231 -12.89 2.25 -1.36
CA ARG A 231 -14.14 2.04 -0.63
C ARG A 231 -15.11 3.20 -0.83
N LEU A 232 -14.60 4.43 -0.76
CA LEU A 232 -15.42 5.65 -0.77
C LEU A 232 -15.78 6.13 -2.18
N ASP A 233 -14.93 5.86 -3.17
CA ASP A 233 -15.14 6.25 -4.57
C ASP A 233 -14.82 5.09 -5.53
N PRO A 234 -15.63 4.02 -5.53
CA PRO A 234 -15.41 2.88 -6.42
C PRO A 234 -15.57 3.23 -7.90
N GLU A 235 -16.32 4.28 -8.21
CA GLU A 235 -16.57 4.75 -9.57
C GLU A 235 -15.52 5.71 -10.12
N GLY A 236 -14.59 6.18 -9.26
CA GLY A 236 -13.48 7.05 -9.66
C GLY A 236 -13.89 8.49 -10.04
N ARG A 237 -14.92 9.03 -9.39
CA ARG A 237 -15.38 10.42 -9.57
C ARG A 237 -14.32 11.43 -9.12
N ALA A 238 -13.39 11.00 -8.28
CA ALA A 238 -12.35 11.82 -7.65
C ALA A 238 -12.93 12.88 -6.70
N ASP A 239 -13.99 12.54 -5.98
CA ASP A 239 -14.65 13.38 -4.98
C ASP A 239 -14.21 13.08 -3.54
N VAL A 240 -13.30 12.13 -3.36
CA VAL A 240 -12.68 11.75 -2.09
C VAL A 240 -11.28 12.35 -1.95
N HIS A 241 -10.89 12.69 -0.73
CA HIS A 241 -9.57 13.26 -0.45
C HIS A 241 -8.49 12.19 -0.22
N ALA A 242 -7.32 12.41 -0.82
CA ALA A 242 -6.13 11.61 -0.59
C ALA A 242 -5.33 12.03 0.66
N ASP A 243 -5.72 13.13 1.30
CA ASP A 243 -5.05 13.70 2.46
C ASP A 243 -5.99 13.71 3.67
N ILE A 244 -5.51 13.31 4.83
CA ILE A 244 -6.21 13.49 6.11
C ILE A 244 -6.01 14.93 6.57
N VAL A 245 -7.13 15.62 6.82
CA VAL A 245 -7.14 17.00 7.31
C VAL A 245 -7.80 17.02 8.68
N ALA A 246 -7.11 17.56 9.66
CA ALA A 246 -7.62 17.68 11.03
C ALA A 246 -8.96 18.42 11.09
N GLY A 247 -9.86 17.97 11.93
CA GLY A 247 -11.20 18.55 12.12
C GLY A 247 -12.21 18.26 11.02
N ARG A 248 -11.79 17.67 9.88
CA ARG A 248 -12.72 17.30 8.80
C ARG A 248 -13.45 16.01 9.14
N ALA A 249 -14.79 16.07 9.11
CA ALA A 249 -15.63 14.88 9.18
C ALA A 249 -15.62 14.15 7.82
N VAL A 250 -15.25 12.87 7.84
CA VAL A 250 -15.21 11.99 6.65
C VAL A 250 -16.13 10.80 6.91
N HIS A 251 -17.19 10.68 6.13
CA HIS A 251 -18.08 9.52 6.17
C HIS A 251 -17.37 8.32 5.52
N LEU A 252 -17.00 7.33 6.33
CA LEU A 252 -16.35 6.10 5.90
C LEU A 252 -17.37 5.01 5.51
N SER A 253 -18.58 5.12 6.07
CA SER A 253 -19.74 4.31 5.75
C SER A 253 -21.01 5.06 6.21
N PRO A 254 -22.23 4.53 5.98
CA PRO A 254 -23.45 5.11 6.54
C PRO A 254 -23.46 5.23 8.07
N HIS A 255 -22.66 4.41 8.76
CA HIS A 255 -22.67 4.33 10.24
C HIS A 255 -21.36 4.81 10.87
N VAL A 256 -20.35 5.18 10.08
CA VAL A 256 -19.02 5.54 10.59
C VAL A 256 -18.53 6.87 10.02
N ILE A 257 -18.20 7.81 10.90
CA ILE A 257 -17.59 9.09 10.56
C ILE A 257 -16.23 9.19 11.26
N ARG A 258 -15.17 9.51 10.54
CA ARG A 258 -13.85 9.81 11.11
C ARG A 258 -13.65 11.32 11.22
N ILE A 259 -13.14 11.77 12.37
CA ILE A 259 -12.63 13.12 12.58
C ILE A 259 -11.22 12.98 13.16
N THR A 260 -10.20 13.49 12.46
CA THR A 260 -8.82 13.41 12.92
C THR A 260 -8.45 14.63 13.75
N ALA A 261 -7.82 14.41 14.90
CA ALA A 261 -7.41 15.48 15.82
C ALA A 261 -6.21 16.27 15.27
N PRO A 262 -6.02 17.55 15.68
CA PRO A 262 -4.94 18.42 15.21
C PRO A 262 -3.63 18.20 15.99
N ASN A 263 -3.18 16.94 16.08
CA ASN A 263 -1.96 16.53 16.79
C ASN A 263 -1.00 15.73 15.89
N PRO A 264 -0.64 16.22 14.68
CA PRO A 264 0.27 15.51 13.80
C PRO A 264 1.66 15.37 14.42
N GLY A 265 2.31 14.23 14.21
CA GLY A 265 3.64 13.98 14.75
C GLY A 265 4.25 12.64 14.33
N PRO A 266 5.50 12.38 14.72
CA PRO A 266 6.18 11.13 14.35
C PRO A 266 5.47 9.87 14.87
N MET A 267 4.73 9.96 15.97
CA MET A 267 4.00 8.83 16.57
C MET A 267 2.53 8.80 16.12
N THR A 268 1.95 9.94 15.79
CA THR A 268 0.53 10.11 15.47
C THR A 268 0.27 10.31 13.96
N GLY A 269 1.33 10.35 13.15
CA GLY A 269 1.18 10.59 11.71
C GLY A 269 0.40 11.89 11.41
N PRO A 270 -0.75 11.83 10.71
CA PRO A 270 -1.57 13.00 10.42
C PRO A 270 -2.38 13.51 11.63
N GLY A 271 -2.41 12.77 12.71
CA GLY A 271 -3.18 13.00 13.93
C GLY A 271 -3.94 11.76 14.38
N THR A 272 -4.51 11.81 15.57
CA THR A 272 -5.32 10.73 16.14
C THR A 272 -6.72 10.74 15.55
N ASN A 273 -7.20 9.59 15.11
CA ASN A 273 -8.54 9.40 14.60
C ASN A 273 -9.53 9.18 15.73
N SER A 274 -10.53 10.04 15.81
CA SER A 274 -11.77 9.79 16.54
C SER A 274 -12.83 9.28 15.58
N TYR A 275 -13.57 8.25 15.97
CA TYR A 275 -14.66 7.71 15.16
C TYR A 275 -16.00 7.94 15.82
N LEU A 276 -16.96 8.47 15.08
CA LEU A 276 -18.36 8.48 15.48
C LEU A 276 -19.03 7.28 14.81
N VAL A 277 -19.62 6.41 15.63
CA VAL A 277 -20.33 5.22 15.17
C VAL A 277 -21.77 5.30 15.62
N GLY A 278 -22.72 5.18 14.71
CA GLY A 278 -24.14 5.29 15.05
C GLY A 278 -25.06 5.37 13.85
N ARG A 279 -26.33 5.64 14.14
CA ARG A 279 -27.39 5.81 13.15
C ARG A 279 -28.50 6.71 13.69
N GLY A 280 -29.06 7.57 12.83
CA GLY A 280 -30.15 8.47 13.24
C GLY A 280 -29.72 9.38 14.37
N ASP A 281 -30.43 9.29 15.51
CA ASP A 281 -30.20 10.18 16.65
C ASP A 281 -29.14 9.68 17.65
N ALA A 282 -28.71 8.42 17.54
CA ALA A 282 -27.82 7.78 18.53
C ALA A 282 -26.40 7.59 17.97
N TRP A 283 -25.42 8.28 18.59
CA TRP A 283 -24.01 8.21 18.17
C TRP A 283 -23.10 7.86 19.35
N THR A 284 -22.03 7.18 19.08
CA THR A 284 -20.98 6.78 20.01
C THR A 284 -19.64 7.29 19.49
N CYS A 285 -18.84 7.93 20.33
CA CYS A 285 -17.47 8.32 19.99
C CYS A 285 -16.50 7.24 20.44
N ILE A 286 -15.60 6.82 19.57
CA ILE A 286 -14.43 5.98 19.89
C ILE A 286 -13.19 6.87 19.82
N ASP A 287 -12.38 6.88 20.87
CA ASP A 287 -11.18 7.69 21.07
C ASP A 287 -11.42 9.20 20.85
N PRO A 288 -11.80 9.93 21.87
CA PRO A 288 -12.06 11.38 21.78
C PRO A 288 -10.79 12.21 21.55
N GLY A 289 -9.61 11.57 21.46
CA GLY A 289 -8.34 12.21 21.13
C GLY A 289 -7.70 12.99 22.28
N PRO A 290 -6.79 13.91 21.99
CA PRO A 290 -6.18 14.79 22.99
C PRO A 290 -7.21 15.80 23.51
N ALA A 291 -6.95 16.40 24.67
CA ALA A 291 -7.80 17.44 25.28
C ALA A 291 -7.74 18.76 24.50
N SER A 292 -8.12 18.74 23.22
CA SER A 292 -8.17 19.90 22.32
C SER A 292 -9.59 20.46 22.26
N PRO A 293 -9.84 21.71 22.68
CA PRO A 293 -11.17 22.34 22.56
C PRO A 293 -11.68 22.41 21.12
N GLU A 294 -10.79 22.54 20.16
CA GLU A 294 -11.11 22.55 18.73
C GLU A 294 -11.61 21.16 18.29
N HIS A 295 -10.92 20.11 18.69
CA HIS A 295 -11.30 18.75 18.35
C HIS A 295 -12.63 18.34 19.00
N VAL A 296 -12.81 18.68 20.28
CA VAL A 296 -14.08 18.44 21.00
C VAL A 296 -15.24 19.14 20.28
N ARG A 297 -15.08 20.39 19.86
CA ARG A 297 -16.10 21.09 19.06
C ARG A 297 -16.37 20.38 17.75
N ALA A 298 -15.34 19.97 17.01
CA ALA A 298 -15.50 19.24 15.75
C ALA A 298 -16.30 17.94 15.92
N LEU A 299 -16.07 17.18 17.00
CA LEU A 299 -16.84 15.98 17.33
C LEU A 299 -18.31 16.31 17.62
N VAL A 300 -18.58 17.31 18.46
CA VAL A 300 -19.95 17.75 18.79
C VAL A 300 -20.69 18.25 17.55
N ASP A 301 -20.03 19.05 16.72
CA ASP A 301 -20.63 19.60 15.50
C ASP A 301 -20.90 18.50 14.47
N ALA A 302 -20.01 17.51 14.35
CA ALA A 302 -20.23 16.37 13.48
C ALA A 302 -21.44 15.51 13.91
N VAL A 303 -21.66 15.33 15.21
CA VAL A 303 -22.89 14.66 15.72
C VAL A 303 -24.13 15.50 15.39
N LYS A 304 -24.12 16.80 15.68
CA LYS A 304 -25.24 17.70 15.38
C LYS A 304 -25.60 17.74 13.89
N ALA A 305 -24.60 17.61 13.02
CA ALA A 305 -24.80 17.58 11.57
C ALA A 305 -25.61 16.35 11.10
N GLN A 306 -25.75 15.30 11.92
CA GLN A 306 -26.53 14.11 11.57
C GLN A 306 -28.05 14.31 11.76
N GLY A 307 -28.48 15.34 12.50
CA GLY A 307 -29.88 15.67 12.68
C GLY A 307 -30.13 16.51 13.94
N ALA A 308 -31.26 17.19 14.01
CA ALA A 308 -31.61 18.05 15.14
C ALA A 308 -31.75 17.28 16.50
N ALA A 309 -32.10 16.00 16.44
CA ALA A 309 -32.22 15.13 17.60
C ALA A 309 -30.95 14.30 17.87
N ALA A 310 -29.96 14.37 16.97
CA ALA A 310 -28.73 13.58 17.10
C ALA A 310 -27.92 13.98 18.34
N ARG A 311 -27.53 12.97 19.11
CA ARG A 311 -26.79 13.14 20.37
C ARG A 311 -25.70 12.08 20.52
N LEU A 312 -24.67 12.44 21.25
CA LEU A 312 -23.67 11.50 21.69
C LEU A 312 -24.20 10.75 22.94
N GLU A 313 -24.35 9.44 22.79
CA GLU A 313 -24.88 8.60 23.88
C GLU A 313 -23.79 8.01 24.76
N ARG A 314 -22.58 7.84 24.22
CA ARG A 314 -21.45 7.30 24.97
C ARG A 314 -20.11 7.64 24.32
N ILE A 315 -19.07 7.58 25.14
CA ILE A 315 -17.67 7.76 24.73
C ILE A 315 -16.93 6.47 25.08
N LEU A 316 -16.30 5.86 24.11
CA LEU A 316 -15.47 4.66 24.24
C LEU A 316 -14.02 5.04 24.05
N VAL A 317 -13.12 4.43 24.84
CA VAL A 317 -11.69 4.65 24.73
C VAL A 317 -11.00 3.32 24.48
N THR A 318 -10.14 3.25 23.47
CA THR A 318 -9.38 2.03 23.16
C THR A 318 -8.32 1.77 24.22
N HIS A 319 -7.58 2.80 24.59
CA HIS A 319 -6.54 2.77 25.63
C HIS A 319 -6.23 4.19 26.11
N THR A 320 -5.47 4.30 27.18
CA THR A 320 -5.30 5.57 27.88
C THR A 320 -4.00 6.31 27.59
N HIS A 321 -3.43 6.18 26.38
CA HIS A 321 -2.36 7.07 25.96
C HIS A 321 -2.87 8.50 25.74
N ARG A 322 -1.93 9.46 25.86
CA ARG A 322 -2.23 10.90 25.94
C ARG A 322 -2.83 11.50 24.67
N ASP A 323 -2.84 10.78 23.60
CA ASP A 323 -3.44 11.19 22.34
C ASP A 323 -4.79 10.52 22.06
N HIS A 324 -5.25 9.56 22.90
CA HIS A 324 -6.53 8.86 22.73
C HIS A 324 -7.59 9.25 23.75
N SER A 325 -7.24 9.32 25.04
CA SER A 325 -8.21 9.43 26.14
C SER A 325 -8.46 10.82 26.71
N PRO A 326 -7.51 11.79 26.71
CA PRO A 326 -7.69 13.06 27.44
C PRO A 326 -8.88 13.89 26.99
N GLY A 327 -9.34 13.73 25.76
CA GLY A 327 -10.56 14.36 25.23
C GLY A 327 -11.86 13.82 25.84
N ALA A 328 -11.82 12.70 26.60
CA ALA A 328 -13.02 12.07 27.13
C ALA A 328 -13.75 12.96 28.18
N ALA A 329 -13.03 13.54 29.12
CA ALA A 329 -13.62 14.39 30.15
C ALA A 329 -14.27 15.66 29.57
N PRO A 330 -13.58 16.47 28.72
CA PRO A 330 -14.22 17.66 28.13
C PRO A 330 -15.36 17.31 27.17
N LEU A 331 -15.28 16.18 26.44
CA LEU A 331 -16.39 15.75 25.58
C LEU A 331 -17.60 15.29 26.40
N ALA A 332 -17.39 14.54 27.50
CA ALA A 332 -18.43 14.15 28.42
C ALA A 332 -19.09 15.38 29.08
N GLN A 333 -18.31 16.38 29.47
CA GLN A 333 -18.83 17.63 30.00
C GLN A 333 -19.72 18.38 28.98
N ALA A 334 -19.32 18.38 27.72
CA ALA A 334 -20.04 19.08 26.65
C ALA A 334 -21.35 18.37 26.24
N THR A 335 -21.43 17.05 26.40
CA THR A 335 -22.53 16.22 25.85
C THR A 335 -23.36 15.49 26.89
N GLY A 336 -22.86 15.31 28.09
CA GLY A 336 -23.48 14.47 29.12
C GLY A 336 -23.26 12.96 28.90
N ALA A 337 -22.52 12.58 27.87
CA ALA A 337 -22.31 11.17 27.51
C ALA A 337 -21.40 10.44 28.52
N PRO A 338 -21.77 9.23 28.97
CA PRO A 338 -20.93 8.42 29.84
C PRO A 338 -19.66 7.93 29.11
N VAL A 339 -18.56 7.87 29.88
CA VAL A 339 -17.27 7.37 29.42
C VAL A 339 -17.09 5.91 29.82
N LEU A 340 -16.72 5.07 28.85
CA LEU A 340 -16.40 3.66 29.02
C LEU A 340 -15.00 3.38 28.51
N GLY A 341 -14.26 2.54 29.22
CA GLY A 341 -12.91 2.13 28.86
C GLY A 341 -12.28 1.41 30.04
N ARG A 342 -11.08 0.92 29.90
CA ARG A 342 -10.37 0.21 30.98
C ARG A 342 -9.28 1.07 31.56
N LEU A 343 -8.98 0.89 32.84
CA LEU A 343 -7.83 1.49 33.50
C LEU A 343 -6.56 0.66 33.17
N ALA A 344 -5.44 1.35 33.01
CA ALA A 344 -4.16 0.70 32.77
C ALA A 344 -3.58 0.07 34.04
N ALA A 345 -2.85 -1.03 33.89
CA ALA A 345 -2.17 -1.66 35.02
C ALA A 345 -1.00 -0.82 35.56
N PHE A 346 -0.44 0.05 34.70
CA PHE A 346 0.68 0.94 35.04
C PHE A 346 0.31 2.39 34.73
N PRO A 347 -0.47 3.06 35.62
CA PRO A 347 -1.08 4.37 35.35
C PRO A 347 -0.08 5.52 35.19
N GLU A 348 1.12 5.43 35.72
CA GLU A 348 2.15 6.46 35.62
C GLU A 348 2.61 6.76 34.18
N TRP A 349 2.37 5.83 33.25
CA TRP A 349 2.72 5.96 31.82
C TRP A 349 1.54 6.40 30.96
N GLN A 350 0.36 6.57 31.57
CA GLN A 350 -0.90 6.76 30.91
C GLN A 350 -1.52 8.13 31.24
N ASP A 351 -2.67 8.41 30.67
CA ASP A 351 -3.51 9.55 31.04
C ASP A 351 -4.15 9.29 32.40
N GLN A 352 -3.64 9.95 33.44
CA GLN A 352 -4.14 9.83 34.81
C GLN A 352 -5.45 10.59 35.04
N SER A 353 -5.91 11.41 34.08
CA SER A 353 -7.21 12.09 34.15
C SER A 353 -8.38 11.21 33.71
N PHE A 354 -8.10 10.06 33.13
CA PHE A 354 -9.10 9.16 32.60
C PHE A 354 -9.89 8.48 33.76
N ALA A 355 -11.18 8.74 33.81
CA ALA A 355 -12.08 8.22 34.81
C ALA A 355 -13.34 7.64 34.15
N PRO A 356 -13.34 6.36 33.77
CA PRO A 356 -14.50 5.74 33.14
C PRO A 356 -15.62 5.49 34.14
N MET A 357 -16.88 5.62 33.69
CA MET A 357 -18.05 5.24 34.48
C MET A 357 -18.06 3.74 34.79
N ARG A 358 -17.63 2.93 33.83
CA ARG A 358 -17.42 1.49 33.98
C ARG A 358 -16.41 0.95 32.97
N GLU A 359 -15.86 -0.22 33.26
CA GLU A 359 -15.01 -0.99 32.36
C GLU A 359 -15.84 -2.01 31.59
N PRO A 360 -15.83 -1.93 30.24
CA PRO A 360 -16.51 -2.93 29.41
C PRO A 360 -15.79 -4.26 29.43
N GLN A 361 -16.52 -5.35 29.23
CA GLN A 361 -15.98 -6.70 29.23
C GLN A 361 -15.65 -7.19 27.82
N HIS A 362 -14.65 -8.10 27.71
CA HIS A 362 -14.38 -8.80 26.46
C HIS A 362 -15.62 -9.59 26.00
N GLY A 363 -15.96 -9.48 24.71
CA GLY A 363 -17.14 -10.11 24.11
C GLY A 363 -18.46 -9.37 24.35
N GLU A 364 -18.47 -8.32 25.17
CA GLU A 364 -19.68 -7.50 25.40
C GLU A 364 -20.14 -6.84 24.08
N ARG A 365 -21.46 -6.85 23.85
CA ARG A 365 -22.09 -6.21 22.70
C ARG A 365 -22.85 -4.98 23.13
N LEU A 366 -22.52 -3.86 22.51
CA LEU A 366 -23.22 -2.58 22.66
C LEU A 366 -24.10 -2.37 21.44
N VAL A 367 -25.41 -2.58 21.56
CA VAL A 367 -26.35 -2.20 20.50
C VAL A 367 -26.50 -0.69 20.51
N LEU A 368 -26.04 -0.03 19.44
CA LEU A 368 -26.07 1.43 19.31
C LEU A 368 -27.37 1.90 18.66
N ALA A 369 -27.83 1.14 17.67
CA ALA A 369 -29.08 1.32 16.97
C ALA A 369 -29.47 -0.01 16.30
N GLU A 370 -30.63 -0.07 15.67
CA GLU A 370 -31.01 -1.24 14.87
C GLU A 370 -30.02 -1.45 13.72
N GLY A 371 -29.37 -2.61 13.67
CA GLY A 371 -28.35 -2.97 12.69
C GLY A 371 -27.01 -2.26 12.90
N VAL A 372 -26.70 -1.76 14.11
CA VAL A 372 -25.42 -1.16 14.47
C VAL A 372 -24.99 -1.66 15.85
N THR A 373 -24.13 -2.66 15.86
CA THR A 373 -23.64 -3.33 17.09
C THR A 373 -22.13 -3.26 17.17
N LEU A 374 -21.59 -2.72 18.25
CA LEU A 374 -20.17 -2.79 18.59
C LEU A 374 -19.91 -3.94 19.55
N ARG A 375 -19.05 -4.87 19.15
CA ARG A 375 -18.54 -5.92 20.05
C ARG A 375 -17.14 -5.54 20.54
N ILE A 376 -16.93 -5.68 21.83
CA ILE A 376 -15.71 -5.28 22.52
C ILE A 376 -14.74 -6.44 22.57
N ILE A 377 -13.51 -6.22 22.13
CA ILE A 377 -12.44 -7.20 22.12
C ILE A 377 -11.27 -6.68 22.93
N HIS A 378 -10.95 -7.33 24.05
CA HIS A 378 -9.76 -6.99 24.83
C HIS A 378 -8.50 -7.46 24.11
N THR A 379 -7.62 -6.53 23.76
CA THR A 379 -6.42 -6.75 22.94
C THR A 379 -5.18 -6.19 23.65
N PRO A 380 -4.78 -6.72 24.82
CA PRO A 380 -3.62 -6.22 25.53
C PRO A 380 -2.34 -6.46 24.73
N GLY A 381 -1.33 -5.63 24.97
CA GLY A 381 -0.02 -5.79 24.35
C GLY A 381 0.68 -4.48 24.04
N HIS A 382 0.07 -3.56 23.30
CA HIS A 382 0.55 -2.19 23.18
C HIS A 382 0.38 -1.43 24.50
N ALA A 383 -0.80 -1.56 25.09
CA ALA A 383 -1.15 -1.14 26.43
C ALA A 383 -1.94 -2.26 27.13
N SER A 384 -1.82 -2.37 28.45
CA SER A 384 -2.46 -3.42 29.25
C SER A 384 -4.00 -3.34 29.21
N ASN A 385 -4.53 -2.15 29.04
CA ASN A 385 -5.96 -1.83 29.01
C ASN A 385 -6.56 -1.75 27.61
N HIS A 386 -5.80 -2.12 26.56
CA HIS A 386 -6.22 -1.89 25.19
C HIS A 386 -7.48 -2.69 24.81
N LEU A 387 -8.43 -2.00 24.16
CA LEU A 387 -9.66 -2.54 23.60
C LEU A 387 -9.72 -2.24 22.10
N CYS A 388 -10.09 -3.22 21.31
CA CYS A 388 -10.62 -3.01 19.96
C CYS A 388 -12.15 -3.09 19.99
N TYR A 389 -12.80 -2.41 19.06
CA TYR A 389 -14.25 -2.40 18.89
C TYR A 389 -14.60 -2.90 17.49
N LEU A 390 -15.36 -3.98 17.39
CA LEU A 390 -15.80 -4.53 16.11
C LEU A 390 -17.24 -4.10 15.82
N LEU A 391 -17.43 -3.31 14.76
CA LEU A 391 -18.75 -3.07 14.17
C LEU A 391 -19.12 -4.32 13.37
N GLU A 392 -19.99 -5.16 13.97
CA GLU A 392 -20.25 -6.52 13.48
C GLU A 392 -20.89 -6.52 12.08
N GLU A 393 -21.84 -5.63 11.81
CA GLU A 393 -22.58 -5.56 10.56
C GLU A 393 -21.72 -5.10 9.37
N GLU A 394 -20.70 -4.29 9.63
CA GLU A 394 -19.77 -3.80 8.59
C GLU A 394 -18.40 -4.50 8.63
N LYS A 395 -18.20 -5.47 9.55
CA LYS A 395 -16.94 -6.21 9.72
C LYS A 395 -15.74 -5.27 9.84
N THR A 396 -15.95 -4.10 10.46
CA THR A 396 -14.94 -3.05 10.62
C THR A 396 -14.45 -3.04 12.04
N LEU A 397 -13.15 -3.30 12.25
CA LEU A 397 -12.50 -3.30 13.55
C LEU A 397 -11.80 -1.96 13.80
N PHE A 398 -12.23 -1.23 14.82
CA PHE A 398 -11.52 -0.06 15.34
C PHE A 398 -10.38 -0.56 16.23
N THR A 399 -9.16 -0.38 15.74
CA THR A 399 -7.98 -1.03 16.31
C THR A 399 -7.19 -0.17 17.29
N GLY A 400 -7.56 1.11 17.46
CA GLY A 400 -6.69 2.02 18.20
C GLY A 400 -5.24 1.87 17.74
N ASP A 401 -4.33 1.67 18.68
CA ASP A 401 -2.92 1.45 18.40
C ASP A 401 -2.50 -0.03 18.45
N HIS A 402 -3.44 -0.96 18.46
CA HIS A 402 -3.10 -2.38 18.35
C HIS A 402 -2.62 -2.74 16.94
N VAL A 403 -3.24 -2.17 15.92
CA VAL A 403 -2.81 -2.25 14.52
C VAL A 403 -2.82 -0.86 13.91
N MET A 404 -1.66 -0.38 13.47
CA MET A 404 -1.46 0.91 12.82
C MET A 404 -1.26 0.76 11.31
N GLN A 405 -1.56 1.82 10.57
CA GLN A 405 -1.30 1.85 9.13
C GLN A 405 0.14 2.28 8.85
N GLY A 406 0.86 1.53 7.99
CA GLY A 406 2.18 1.92 7.47
C GLY A 406 3.34 1.85 8.45
N SER A 407 3.10 1.50 9.71
CA SER A 407 4.12 1.33 10.73
C SER A 407 3.76 0.21 11.72
N THR A 408 4.73 -0.19 12.53
CA THR A 408 4.48 -1.13 13.64
C THR A 408 4.43 -0.36 14.94
N VAL A 409 3.45 -0.70 15.78
CA VAL A 409 3.28 -0.09 17.10
C VAL A 409 4.46 -0.37 18.02
N VAL A 410 4.79 0.57 18.90
CA VAL A 410 5.80 0.37 19.95
C VAL A 410 5.19 -0.45 21.08
N ILE A 411 5.88 -1.49 21.51
CA ILE A 411 5.55 -2.26 22.71
C ILE A 411 6.53 -1.84 23.79
N ASN A 412 6.03 -1.11 24.80
CA ASN A 412 6.85 -0.47 25.81
C ASN A 412 6.59 -1.02 27.22
N PRO A 413 7.38 -1.98 27.72
CA PRO A 413 7.26 -2.44 29.11
C PRO A 413 7.47 -1.30 30.14
N PRO A 414 6.82 -1.33 31.32
CA PRO A 414 6.08 -2.46 31.87
C PRO A 414 4.64 -2.62 31.37
N ASP A 415 3.99 -1.60 30.84
CA ASP A 415 2.59 -1.67 30.39
C ASP A 415 2.41 -2.47 29.09
N GLY A 416 3.37 -2.30 28.15
CA GLY A 416 3.42 -3.10 26.91
C GLY A 416 3.96 -4.51 27.14
N ASP A 417 3.30 -5.51 26.53
CA ASP A 417 3.65 -6.94 26.62
C ASP A 417 3.65 -7.59 25.22
N MET A 418 4.83 -8.04 24.76
CA MET A 418 4.99 -8.65 23.42
C MET A 418 4.27 -10.00 23.30
N ALA A 419 4.25 -10.80 24.35
CA ALA A 419 3.57 -12.09 24.35
C ALA A 419 2.05 -11.89 24.27
N ALA A 420 1.50 -10.97 25.07
CA ALA A 420 0.09 -10.62 25.01
C ALA A 420 -0.29 -10.02 23.65
N TYR A 421 0.56 -9.16 23.09
CA TYR A 421 0.36 -8.56 21.77
C TYR A 421 0.23 -9.61 20.65
N LEU A 422 1.15 -10.57 20.62
CA LEU A 422 1.12 -11.66 19.63
C LEU A 422 -0.13 -12.53 19.79
N ARG A 423 -0.49 -12.91 21.04
CA ARG A 423 -1.73 -13.67 21.29
C ARG A 423 -2.99 -12.91 20.86
N ALA A 424 -3.03 -11.60 21.08
CA ALA A 424 -4.15 -10.78 20.67
C ALA A 424 -4.27 -10.67 19.15
N LEU A 425 -3.13 -10.52 18.42
CA LEU A 425 -3.13 -10.57 16.95
C LEU A 425 -3.59 -11.91 16.40
N GLU A 426 -3.14 -13.03 17.01
CA GLU A 426 -3.57 -14.39 16.65
C GLU A 426 -5.08 -14.58 16.88
N ALA A 427 -5.60 -14.10 18.00
CA ALA A 427 -7.05 -14.16 18.29
C ALA A 427 -7.88 -13.38 17.25
N LEU A 428 -7.40 -12.23 16.80
CA LEU A 428 -8.07 -11.42 15.76
C LEU A 428 -8.12 -12.12 14.39
N LEU A 429 -7.25 -13.09 14.10
CA LEU A 429 -7.33 -13.88 12.86
C LEU A 429 -8.57 -14.77 12.79
N ALA A 430 -9.22 -15.07 13.91
CA ALA A 430 -10.46 -15.83 13.95
C ALA A 430 -11.72 -14.98 13.76
N GLU A 431 -11.58 -13.64 13.76
CA GLU A 431 -12.69 -12.71 13.59
C GLU A 431 -13.04 -12.52 12.12
N ASP A 432 -14.33 -12.31 11.82
CA ASP A 432 -14.81 -12.01 10.47
C ASP A 432 -14.62 -10.51 10.18
N LEU A 433 -13.49 -10.17 9.57
CA LEU A 433 -13.03 -8.79 9.34
C LEU A 433 -12.92 -8.50 7.84
N GLU A 434 -13.39 -7.33 7.44
CA GLU A 434 -13.18 -6.77 6.10
C GLU A 434 -12.32 -5.49 6.12
N TRP A 435 -12.38 -4.72 7.23
CA TRP A 435 -11.67 -3.46 7.37
C TRP A 435 -11.07 -3.30 8.75
N LEU A 436 -9.90 -2.62 8.81
CA LEU A 436 -9.37 -2.07 10.05
C LEU A 436 -9.45 -0.54 10.02
N ALA A 437 -9.89 0.03 11.12
CA ALA A 437 -9.98 1.47 11.36
C ALA A 437 -8.98 1.85 12.48
N PRO A 438 -7.73 2.24 12.12
CA PRO A 438 -6.65 2.45 13.08
C PRO A 438 -6.76 3.78 13.81
N GLY A 439 -6.10 3.89 14.97
CA GLY A 439 -5.97 5.15 15.71
C GLY A 439 -5.31 6.27 14.90
N HIS A 440 -4.53 5.93 13.87
CA HIS A 440 -3.84 6.88 13.00
C HIS A 440 -3.86 6.43 11.55
N GLY A 441 -4.05 7.36 10.61
CA GLY A 441 -4.02 7.08 9.17
C GLY A 441 -5.38 6.75 8.57
N PHE A 442 -5.36 6.07 7.41
CA PHE A 442 -6.54 5.69 6.63
C PHE A 442 -7.05 4.30 7.02
N LEU A 443 -8.23 3.93 6.54
CA LEU A 443 -8.73 2.56 6.60
C LEU A 443 -7.77 1.58 5.91
N VAL A 444 -7.64 0.40 6.49
CA VAL A 444 -6.79 -0.67 5.98
C VAL A 444 -7.65 -1.83 5.50
N ALA A 445 -7.48 -2.21 4.25
CA ALA A 445 -8.09 -3.41 3.66
C ALA A 445 -7.25 -4.66 3.99
N GLU A 446 -7.79 -5.83 3.65
CA GLU A 446 -7.13 -7.13 3.81
C GLU A 446 -6.66 -7.39 5.25
N PRO A 447 -7.55 -7.28 6.26
CA PRO A 447 -7.20 -7.37 7.68
C PRO A 447 -6.32 -8.58 8.02
N HIS A 448 -6.69 -9.76 7.53
CA HIS A 448 -5.99 -11.00 7.84
C HIS A 448 -4.57 -11.05 7.27
N GLU A 449 -4.34 -10.45 6.09
CA GLU A 449 -2.99 -10.31 5.51
C GLU A 449 -2.13 -9.38 6.38
N VAL A 450 -2.70 -8.26 6.83
CA VAL A 450 -2.03 -7.31 7.72
C VAL A 450 -1.67 -7.95 9.05
N LEU A 451 -2.62 -8.66 9.68
CA LEU A 451 -2.39 -9.35 10.96
C LEU A 451 -1.30 -10.42 10.82
N ARG A 452 -1.35 -11.28 9.80
CA ARG A 452 -0.30 -12.28 9.52
C ARG A 452 1.06 -11.61 9.29
N GLY A 453 1.06 -10.50 8.54
CA GLY A 453 2.26 -9.71 8.26
C GLY A 453 2.91 -9.16 9.53
N LEU A 454 2.12 -8.63 10.46
CA LEU A 454 2.57 -8.13 11.76
C LEU A 454 3.14 -9.25 12.64
N ILE A 455 2.43 -10.37 12.77
CA ILE A 455 2.92 -11.55 13.51
C ILE A 455 4.26 -12.01 12.94
N ALA A 456 4.34 -12.21 11.63
CA ALA A 456 5.57 -12.62 10.97
C ALA A 456 6.71 -11.59 11.15
N HIS A 457 6.40 -10.29 11.12
CA HIS A 457 7.37 -9.23 11.38
C HIS A 457 7.93 -9.32 12.80
N ARG A 458 7.07 -9.47 13.83
CA ARG A 458 7.49 -9.61 15.23
C ARG A 458 8.35 -10.85 15.45
N LEU A 459 7.95 -12.00 14.89
CA LEU A 459 8.71 -13.23 15.00
C LEU A 459 10.08 -13.16 14.30
N ARG A 460 10.16 -12.51 13.12
CA ARG A 460 11.46 -12.25 12.48
C ARG A 460 12.35 -11.35 13.33
N ARG A 461 11.79 -10.33 14.00
CA ARG A 461 12.55 -9.47 14.91
C ARG A 461 13.02 -10.26 16.13
N GLU A 462 12.19 -11.11 16.71
CA GLU A 462 12.55 -11.98 17.81
C GLU A 462 13.70 -12.94 17.43
N ALA A 463 13.67 -13.50 16.21
CA ALA A 463 14.77 -14.33 15.72
C ALA A 463 16.11 -13.54 15.64
N LYS A 464 16.08 -12.26 15.27
CA LYS A 464 17.27 -11.39 15.33
C LYS A 464 17.73 -11.14 16.76
N VAL A 465 16.81 -10.98 17.73
CA VAL A 465 17.15 -10.85 19.17
C VAL A 465 17.85 -12.12 19.66
N VAL A 466 17.29 -13.29 19.34
CA VAL A 466 17.89 -14.60 19.68
C VAL A 466 19.29 -14.71 19.09
N ALA A 467 19.45 -14.44 17.79
CA ALA A 467 20.76 -14.50 17.13
C ALA A 467 21.78 -13.52 17.73
N ALA A 468 21.35 -12.33 18.14
CA ALA A 468 22.22 -11.36 18.82
C ALA A 468 22.65 -11.87 20.20
N LEU A 469 21.71 -12.36 21.03
CA LEU A 469 22.05 -12.94 22.34
C LEU A 469 23.00 -14.15 22.25
N GLN A 470 22.84 -15.01 21.25
CA GLN A 470 23.70 -16.18 21.03
C GLN A 470 25.15 -15.79 20.65
N ARG A 471 25.34 -14.63 20.04
CA ARG A 471 26.68 -14.13 19.68
C ARG A 471 27.43 -13.53 20.87
N GLU A 472 26.70 -13.06 21.89
CA GLU A 472 27.29 -12.43 23.06
C GLU A 472 27.96 -13.49 23.95
N LYS A 473 29.24 -13.24 24.31
CA LYS A 473 30.02 -14.09 25.21
C LYS A 473 29.73 -13.79 26.68
N ALA A 474 29.14 -12.66 26.97
CA ALA A 474 28.79 -12.16 28.31
C ALA A 474 27.37 -11.59 28.27
N PRO A 475 26.67 -11.47 29.43
CA PRO A 475 25.38 -10.82 29.48
C PRO A 475 25.44 -9.39 28.93
N ALA A 476 24.44 -9.02 28.08
CA ALA A 476 24.38 -7.73 27.39
C ALA A 476 23.14 -6.93 27.78
N THR A 477 23.20 -5.60 27.73
CA THR A 477 22.01 -4.74 27.89
C THR A 477 21.17 -4.75 26.62
N ALA A 478 19.88 -4.40 26.73
CA ALA A 478 19.01 -4.22 25.58
C ALA A 478 19.61 -3.21 24.58
N GLY A 479 20.11 -2.06 25.08
CA GLY A 479 20.74 -1.03 24.25
C GLY A 479 21.94 -1.53 23.45
N ALA A 480 22.78 -2.41 24.03
CA ALA A 480 23.92 -2.99 23.33
C ALA A 480 23.51 -3.91 22.15
N LEU A 481 22.34 -4.54 22.23
CA LEU A 481 21.81 -5.43 21.19
C LEU A 481 21.10 -4.69 20.05
N VAL A 482 20.65 -3.44 20.27
CA VAL A 482 19.85 -2.68 19.29
C VAL A 482 20.52 -2.60 17.91
N PRO A 483 21.82 -2.24 17.76
CA PRO A 483 22.41 -2.10 16.42
C PRO A 483 22.40 -3.39 15.60
N ALA A 484 22.53 -4.55 16.26
CA ALA A 484 22.51 -5.86 15.59
C ALA A 484 21.10 -6.35 15.27
N VAL A 485 20.12 -5.97 16.08
CA VAL A 485 18.71 -6.40 15.93
C VAL A 485 17.94 -5.48 15.00
N TYR A 486 18.26 -4.19 15.00
CA TYR A 486 17.60 -3.12 14.23
C TYR A 486 18.55 -2.51 13.19
N ASP A 487 19.35 -3.35 12.52
CA ASP A 487 20.27 -2.99 11.44
C ASP A 487 19.58 -2.37 10.21
N ASP A 488 18.26 -2.57 10.09
CA ASP A 488 17.37 -2.06 9.06
C ASP A 488 16.62 -0.76 9.49
N VAL A 489 16.95 -0.20 10.66
CA VAL A 489 16.30 1.00 11.21
C VAL A 489 17.33 2.12 11.39
N PRO A 490 17.01 3.37 11.01
CA PRO A 490 17.91 4.51 11.22
C PRO A 490 18.33 4.66 12.67
N ALA A 491 19.62 4.95 12.92
CA ALA A 491 20.18 5.04 14.27
C ALA A 491 19.47 6.06 15.18
N ALA A 492 18.90 7.13 14.61
CA ALA A 492 18.09 8.11 15.34
C ALA A 492 16.85 7.51 16.03
N LEU A 493 16.36 6.36 15.54
CA LEU A 493 15.21 5.65 16.10
C LEU A 493 15.59 4.51 17.04
N HIS A 494 16.88 4.25 17.27
CA HIS A 494 17.34 3.15 18.11
C HIS A 494 16.85 3.25 19.56
N GLY A 495 16.71 4.45 20.13
CA GLY A 495 16.16 4.63 21.48
C GLY A 495 14.69 4.21 21.60
N VAL A 496 13.90 4.35 20.52
CA VAL A 496 12.51 3.84 20.47
C VAL A 496 12.51 2.33 20.22
N ALA A 497 13.40 1.85 19.35
CA ALA A 497 13.55 0.43 19.04
C ALA A 497 13.97 -0.40 20.27
N GLU A 498 14.79 0.15 21.16
CA GLU A 498 15.22 -0.49 22.41
C GLU A 498 14.03 -0.91 23.30
N ARG A 499 12.96 -0.10 23.34
CA ARG A 499 11.74 -0.43 24.10
C ARG A 499 11.08 -1.72 23.59
N SER A 500 10.90 -1.83 22.28
CA SER A 500 10.34 -3.04 21.66
C SER A 500 11.30 -4.22 21.75
N LEU A 501 12.63 -3.99 21.71
CA LEU A 501 13.63 -5.03 21.95
C LEU A 501 13.51 -5.57 23.38
N LEU A 502 13.38 -4.68 24.37
CA LEU A 502 13.16 -5.08 25.77
C LEU A 502 11.89 -5.93 25.92
N ALA A 503 10.81 -5.60 25.20
CA ALA A 503 9.59 -6.41 25.21
C ALA A 503 9.82 -7.82 24.66
N HIS A 504 10.64 -7.98 23.61
CA HIS A 504 11.05 -9.30 23.12
C HIS A 504 11.91 -10.07 24.12
N LEU A 505 12.84 -9.40 24.81
CA LEU A 505 13.68 -10.02 25.84
C LEU A 505 12.84 -10.53 27.02
N ILE A 506 11.87 -9.75 27.48
CA ILE A 506 10.93 -10.15 28.56
C ILE A 506 10.08 -11.35 28.11
N LYS A 507 9.61 -11.35 26.84
CA LYS A 507 8.90 -12.51 26.29
C LYS A 507 9.79 -13.76 26.28
N LEU A 508 11.02 -13.65 25.79
CA LEU A 508 11.98 -14.76 25.76
C LEU A 508 12.33 -15.28 27.17
N GLU A 509 12.34 -14.39 28.19
CA GLU A 509 12.48 -14.79 29.59
C GLU A 509 11.27 -15.61 30.05
N GLY A 510 10.04 -15.15 29.74
CA GLY A 510 8.82 -15.89 30.01
C GLY A 510 8.75 -17.24 29.30
N ASP A 511 9.35 -17.35 28.11
CA ASP A 511 9.47 -18.60 27.34
C ASP A 511 10.61 -19.53 27.87
N GLY A 512 11.38 -19.09 28.89
CA GLY A 512 12.52 -19.84 29.44
C GLY A 512 13.75 -19.86 28.55
N ARG A 513 13.83 -19.03 27.51
CA ARG A 513 14.90 -18.99 26.50
C ARG A 513 15.99 -17.94 26.78
N ALA A 514 15.66 -16.94 27.58
CA ALA A 514 16.60 -15.93 28.05
C ALA A 514 16.46 -15.72 29.55
N ALA A 515 17.47 -15.15 30.20
CA ALA A 515 17.37 -14.76 31.62
C ALA A 515 18.08 -13.44 31.85
N ARG A 516 17.57 -12.68 32.82
CA ARG A 516 18.30 -11.54 33.40
C ARG A 516 19.40 -12.07 34.34
N SER A 517 20.58 -11.45 34.30
CA SER A 517 21.67 -11.81 35.21
C SER A 517 21.45 -11.25 36.64
N SER A 518 20.82 -10.07 36.74
CA SER A 518 20.28 -9.50 37.99
C SER A 518 19.15 -8.52 37.65
N SER A 519 18.26 -8.22 38.63
CA SER A 519 17.20 -7.25 38.45
C SER A 519 17.72 -5.81 38.34
N GLU A 520 18.90 -5.53 38.92
CA GLU A 520 19.50 -4.19 38.93
C GLU A 520 20.30 -3.88 37.67
N ASP A 521 21.03 -4.85 37.10
CA ASP A 521 21.95 -4.63 35.98
C ASP A 521 21.30 -4.61 34.60
N ARG A 522 20.04 -5.03 34.46
CA ARG A 522 19.30 -5.12 33.17
C ARG A 522 20.08 -5.86 32.09
N LEU A 523 20.94 -6.82 32.49
CA LEU A 523 21.77 -7.62 31.60
C LEU A 523 21.05 -8.93 31.24
N TRP A 524 21.11 -9.31 29.98
CA TRP A 524 20.41 -10.46 29.41
C TRP A 524 21.41 -11.48 28.89
N ARG A 525 21.10 -12.75 29.08
CA ARG A 525 21.86 -13.88 28.53
C ARG A 525 20.93 -14.91 27.88
N TRP A 526 21.46 -15.59 26.90
CA TRP A 526 20.80 -16.73 26.29
C TRP A 526 20.87 -17.95 27.21
N LEU A 527 19.78 -18.76 27.24
CA LEU A 527 19.73 -19.99 28.05
C LEU A 527 19.76 -21.27 27.22
N GLY A 528 19.38 -21.20 25.92
CA GLY A 528 19.33 -22.38 25.07
C GLY A 528 18.04 -22.48 24.26
#